data_7928e12c3c53cacd41fd112dccb5b192
#
_entry.id   7928e12c3c53cacd41fd112dccb5b192
#
_cell.length_a   1.000
_cell.length_b   1.000
_cell.length_c   1.000
_cell.angle_alpha   90.00
_cell.angle_beta   90.00
_cell.angle_gamma   90.00
#
_symmetry.space_group_name_H-M   'P 1'
#
loop_
_entity.id
_entity.type
_entity.pdbx_description
1 polymer ?
#
loop_
_entity_poly.entity_id
_entity_poly.type
_entity_poly.pdbx_seq_one_letter_code
_entity_poly.pdbx_strand_id
1 'polypeptide(L)'
;YQTGLFGGTSQPLFLPMDYPYFSQQARDLMSTLTVGGEAVEGMYLQWAPISWVPRPTNDASTDSYNFSFEGAFDAFGNSYDWVAGYSFGRSEMLATEVDYIDGRFFAAVDVGINPETGLIDCKFNYVENYTNTFIGPILGNVAIDNALLLGSPGDCVPVQPFGEYEPTQAQLDYVTANIFSNNKINQIVRFANIQGKLFDIPAGE
;
A
#
# COMPACT_ATOMS: atom_id res chain seq x y z
N TYR A 1 -0.32 3.41 9.62
CA TYR A 1 -0.93 2.72 8.47
C TYR A 1 0.00 1.59 8.08
N GLN A 2 -0.29 0.41 8.57
CA GLN A 2 0.31 -0.81 8.06
C GLN A 2 -0.60 -1.33 6.97
N THR A 3 -0.47 -0.82 5.79
CA THR A 3 -0.88 -1.47 4.56
C THR A 3 0.33 -2.23 4.01
N GLY A 4 1.00 -2.94 4.88
CA GLY A 4 2.06 -3.81 4.46
C GLY A 4 1.51 -5.21 4.21
N LEU A 5 2.27 -6.04 3.62
CA LEU A 5 2.16 -7.49 3.47
C LEU A 5 1.50 -8.21 4.64
N PHE A 6 1.44 -7.55 5.77
CA PHE A 6 0.88 -8.01 7.02
C PHE A 6 -0.30 -7.14 7.47
N GLY A 7 -0.97 -6.45 6.55
CA GLY A 7 -2.05 -5.49 6.77
C GLY A 7 -3.00 -5.86 7.89
N GLY A 8 -2.65 -5.52 9.12
CA GLY A 8 -3.47 -5.70 10.30
C GLY A 8 -3.73 -7.15 10.75
N THR A 9 -3.58 -8.13 9.89
CA THR A 9 -3.57 -9.55 10.23
C THR A 9 -2.19 -10.08 9.93
N SER A 10 -1.33 -10.04 10.92
CA SER A 10 -0.01 -10.65 10.88
C SER A 10 -0.15 -12.15 10.70
N GLN A 11 -0.25 -12.58 9.45
CA GLN A 11 -0.18 -14.01 9.18
C GLN A 11 1.30 -14.40 9.19
N PRO A 12 1.70 -15.26 10.11
CA PRO A 12 3.07 -15.70 10.17
C PRO A 12 3.41 -16.56 8.95
N LEU A 13 4.62 -16.36 8.43
CA LEU A 13 5.20 -17.21 7.41
C LEU A 13 5.49 -18.60 8.00
N PHE A 14 5.01 -19.67 7.38
CA PHE A 14 5.40 -21.00 7.75
C PHE A 14 6.68 -21.37 7.01
N LEU A 15 7.73 -21.67 7.76
CA LEU A 15 9.03 -22.10 7.23
C LEU A 15 9.22 -23.58 7.56
N PRO A 16 9.28 -24.46 6.54
CA PRO A 16 9.42 -25.88 6.75
C PRO A 16 10.80 -26.23 7.31
N MET A 17 10.94 -27.42 7.90
CA MET A 17 12.16 -27.86 8.56
C MET A 17 13.40 -27.84 7.64
N ASP A 18 13.21 -28.10 6.35
CA ASP A 18 14.26 -28.12 5.32
C ASP A 18 14.55 -26.73 4.73
N TYR A 19 13.98 -25.67 5.31
CA TYR A 19 14.18 -24.30 4.81
C TYR A 19 15.68 -23.95 4.73
N PRO A 20 16.18 -23.54 3.56
CA PRO A 20 17.63 -23.47 3.31
C PRO A 20 18.41 -22.52 4.21
N TYR A 21 17.78 -21.44 4.65
CA TYR A 21 18.42 -20.45 5.52
C TYR A 21 18.45 -20.86 7.00
N PHE A 22 17.89 -22.00 7.39
CA PHE A 22 18.07 -22.50 8.75
C PHE A 22 19.49 -22.99 8.98
N SER A 23 20.11 -22.57 10.09
CA SER A 23 21.36 -23.15 10.55
C SER A 23 21.16 -24.61 10.96
N GLN A 24 22.22 -25.42 10.91
CA GLN A 24 22.17 -26.80 11.40
C GLN A 24 21.70 -26.86 12.85
N GLN A 25 22.19 -25.95 13.70
CA GLN A 25 21.78 -25.86 15.10
C GLN A 25 20.25 -25.63 15.24
N ALA A 26 19.66 -24.77 14.40
CA ALA A 26 18.21 -24.54 14.42
C ALA A 26 17.43 -25.80 14.03
N ARG A 27 17.90 -26.52 13.00
CA ARG A 27 17.27 -27.77 12.56
C ARG A 27 17.37 -28.86 13.63
N ASP A 28 18.56 -29.01 14.24
CA ASP A 28 18.78 -29.98 15.32
C ASP A 28 17.86 -29.69 16.50
N LEU A 29 17.73 -28.43 16.90
CA LEU A 29 16.83 -28.02 17.96
C LEU A 29 15.37 -28.34 17.62
N MET A 30 14.91 -27.94 16.45
CA MET A 30 13.52 -28.15 16.00
C MET A 30 13.19 -29.65 15.93
N SER A 31 14.14 -30.49 15.51
CA SER A 31 13.94 -31.94 15.41
C SER A 31 13.69 -32.63 16.78
N THR A 32 14.04 -31.97 17.88
CA THR A 32 13.79 -32.47 19.24
C THR A 32 12.45 -32.01 19.82
N LEU A 33 11.76 -31.07 19.13
CA LEU A 33 10.52 -30.48 19.60
C LEU A 33 9.30 -31.29 19.15
N THR A 34 8.32 -31.38 20.06
CA THR A 34 7.00 -31.92 19.74
C THR A 34 5.91 -30.98 20.20
N VAL A 35 4.84 -30.86 19.45
CA VAL A 35 3.65 -30.08 19.80
C VAL A 35 2.45 -31.02 19.75
N GLY A 36 1.74 -31.17 20.87
CA GLY A 36 0.62 -32.11 20.95
C GLY A 36 0.99 -33.60 20.78
N GLY A 37 2.27 -33.94 20.92
CA GLY A 37 2.78 -35.32 20.69
C GLY A 37 3.26 -35.58 19.26
N GLU A 38 3.07 -34.65 18.35
CA GLU A 38 3.53 -34.71 16.95
C GLU A 38 4.86 -33.97 16.80
N ALA A 39 5.73 -34.47 15.94
CA ALA A 39 6.98 -33.80 15.58
C ALA A 39 6.72 -32.46 14.90
N VAL A 40 7.57 -31.46 15.16
CA VAL A 40 7.47 -30.14 14.54
C VAL A 40 7.93 -30.23 13.09
N GLU A 41 7.07 -29.83 12.15
CA GLU A 41 7.35 -29.85 10.72
C GLU A 41 8.04 -28.56 10.21
N GLY A 42 8.06 -27.52 11.04
CA GLY A 42 8.63 -26.22 10.70
C GLY A 42 8.33 -25.19 11.78
N MET A 43 8.56 -23.94 11.47
CA MET A 43 8.25 -22.84 12.39
C MET A 43 7.45 -21.73 11.70
N TYR A 44 6.68 -21.02 12.51
CA TYR A 44 6.04 -19.79 12.06
C TYR A 44 6.94 -18.60 12.40
N LEU A 45 7.22 -17.78 11.38
CA LEU A 45 7.97 -16.55 11.52
C LEU A 45 7.05 -15.37 11.28
N GLN A 46 7.02 -14.44 12.22
CA GLN A 46 6.47 -13.11 11.99
C GLN A 46 7.64 -12.16 11.73
N TRP A 47 7.67 -11.59 10.54
CA TRP A 47 8.74 -10.71 10.10
C TRP A 47 8.18 -9.39 9.58
N ALA A 48 8.75 -8.30 10.03
CA ALA A 48 8.41 -6.95 9.57
C ALA A 48 9.71 -6.22 9.20
N PRO A 49 10.11 -6.22 7.93
CA PRO A 49 11.32 -5.56 7.49
C PRO A 49 11.15 -4.03 7.46
N ILE A 50 11.19 -3.41 8.64
CA ILE A 50 10.95 -1.96 8.80
C ILE A 50 11.97 -1.13 8.00
N SER A 51 13.20 -1.60 7.87
CA SER A 51 14.24 -0.93 7.08
C SER A 51 13.94 -0.90 5.57
N TRP A 52 13.06 -1.76 5.10
CA TRP A 52 12.66 -1.86 3.69
C TRP A 52 11.40 -1.05 3.39
N VAL A 53 10.76 -0.48 4.42
CA VAL A 53 9.54 0.31 4.24
C VAL A 53 9.89 1.60 3.52
N PRO A 54 9.44 1.77 2.28
CA PRO A 54 9.66 2.99 1.53
C PRO A 54 8.94 4.16 2.21
N ARG A 55 9.55 5.34 2.12
CA ARG A 55 8.91 6.55 2.62
C ARG A 55 8.10 7.17 1.50
N PRO A 56 6.78 7.31 1.65
CA PRO A 56 5.98 8.02 0.67
C PRO A 56 6.39 9.48 0.59
N THR A 57 6.35 10.02 -0.62
CA THR A 57 6.50 11.46 -0.87
C THR A 57 5.19 12.02 -1.38
N ASN A 58 4.81 13.19 -0.86
CA ASN A 58 3.60 13.89 -1.28
C ASN A 58 3.97 15.30 -1.73
N ASP A 59 3.69 15.60 -2.99
CA ASP A 59 3.75 16.94 -3.53
C ASP A 59 2.33 17.49 -3.63
N ALA A 60 2.04 18.57 -2.92
CA ALA A 60 0.73 19.18 -2.92
C ALA A 60 0.82 20.65 -3.32
N SER A 61 -0.08 21.08 -4.20
CA SER A 61 -0.26 22.47 -4.57
C SER A 61 -1.72 22.87 -4.45
N THR A 62 -1.97 24.10 -4.06
CA THR A 62 -3.31 24.67 -3.97
C THR A 62 -3.31 26.09 -4.51
N ASP A 63 -4.16 26.32 -5.51
CA ASP A 63 -4.43 27.63 -6.07
C ASP A 63 -5.85 28.05 -5.71
N SER A 64 -6.02 29.31 -5.30
CA SER A 64 -7.33 29.87 -5.00
C SER A 64 -7.46 31.28 -5.55
N TYR A 65 -8.55 31.52 -6.23
CA TYR A 65 -8.90 32.81 -6.81
C TYR A 65 -10.29 33.20 -6.34
N ASN A 66 -10.42 34.41 -5.77
CA ASN A 66 -11.68 34.94 -5.28
C ASN A 66 -11.94 36.28 -5.90
N PHE A 67 -13.12 36.47 -6.44
CA PHE A 67 -13.59 37.72 -7.01
C PHE A 67 -14.95 38.02 -6.42
N SER A 68 -15.14 39.26 -5.95
CA SER A 68 -16.44 39.71 -5.49
C SER A 68 -16.70 41.15 -5.96
N PHE A 69 -17.95 41.44 -6.19
CA PHE A 69 -18.47 42.76 -6.46
C PHE A 69 -19.53 43.05 -5.43
N GLU A 70 -19.56 44.28 -4.95
CA GLU A 70 -20.56 44.77 -4.03
C GLU A 70 -21.09 46.13 -4.49
N GLY A 71 -22.28 46.46 -4.08
CA GLY A 71 -22.90 47.74 -4.40
C GLY A 71 -24.23 47.93 -3.70
N ALA A 72 -24.81 49.09 -3.87
CA ALA A 72 -26.11 49.39 -3.35
C ALA A 72 -27.01 49.93 -4.47
N PHE A 73 -28.31 49.72 -4.36
CA PHE A 73 -29.32 50.30 -5.25
C PHE A 73 -30.61 50.60 -4.48
N ASP A 74 -31.33 51.60 -4.97
CA ASP A 74 -32.62 51.98 -4.39
C ASP A 74 -33.75 51.40 -5.28
N ALA A 75 -34.70 50.74 -4.64
CA ALA A 75 -35.88 50.21 -5.30
C ALA A 75 -37.08 50.15 -4.33
N PHE A 76 -38.28 50.39 -4.83
CA PHE A 76 -39.52 50.29 -4.02
C PHE A 76 -39.52 51.19 -2.80
N GLY A 77 -38.74 52.29 -2.81
CA GLY A 77 -38.63 53.22 -1.65
C GLY A 77 -37.67 52.79 -0.56
N ASN A 78 -36.95 51.71 -0.76
CA ASN A 78 -35.93 51.17 0.18
C ASN A 78 -34.57 51.08 -0.49
N SER A 79 -33.52 51.10 0.28
CA SER A 79 -32.13 50.83 -0.14
C SER A 79 -31.76 49.39 0.06
N TYR A 80 -31.07 48.80 -0.88
CA TYR A 80 -30.62 47.42 -0.88
C TYR A 80 -29.13 47.36 -1.15
N ASP A 81 -28.42 46.64 -0.26
CA ASP A 81 -27.03 46.27 -0.50
C ASP A 81 -26.97 44.90 -1.16
N TRP A 82 -26.02 44.74 -2.04
CA TRP A 82 -25.81 43.44 -2.70
C TRP A 82 -24.33 43.10 -2.78
N VAL A 83 -24.04 41.83 -2.69
CA VAL A 83 -22.73 41.25 -3.01
C VAL A 83 -22.91 40.02 -3.88
N ALA A 84 -22.08 39.93 -4.91
CA ALA A 84 -22.01 38.73 -5.76
C ALA A 84 -20.56 38.37 -5.97
N GLY A 85 -20.27 37.08 -5.95
CA GLY A 85 -18.89 36.65 -6.09
C GLY A 85 -18.74 35.26 -6.69
N TYR A 86 -17.52 35.01 -7.06
CA TYR A 86 -17.05 33.77 -7.64
C TYR A 86 -15.74 33.38 -6.96
N SER A 87 -15.66 32.15 -6.51
CA SER A 87 -14.44 31.57 -5.97
C SER A 87 -14.11 30.31 -6.75
N PHE A 88 -12.88 30.21 -7.17
CA PHE A 88 -12.32 29.02 -7.77
C PHE A 88 -11.14 28.53 -6.94
N GLY A 89 -11.18 27.27 -6.55
CA GLY A 89 -10.08 26.58 -5.88
C GLY A 89 -9.68 25.35 -6.68
N ARG A 90 -8.38 25.11 -6.78
CA ARG A 90 -7.81 23.91 -7.34
C ARG A 90 -6.76 23.38 -6.37
N SER A 91 -6.88 22.13 -5.98
CA SER A 91 -5.88 21.42 -5.21
C SER A 91 -5.44 20.20 -6.00
N GLU A 92 -4.15 20.03 -6.17
CA GLU A 92 -3.52 18.84 -6.74
C GLU A 92 -2.58 18.24 -5.71
N MET A 93 -2.65 16.92 -5.55
CA MET A 93 -1.75 16.16 -4.72
C MET A 93 -1.24 14.96 -5.51
N LEU A 94 0.07 14.93 -5.74
CA LEU A 94 0.77 13.77 -6.29
C LEU A 94 1.43 13.03 -5.13
N ALA A 95 0.93 11.84 -4.83
CA ALA A 95 1.57 10.94 -3.90
C ALA A 95 2.37 9.89 -4.69
N THR A 96 3.62 9.72 -4.31
CA THR A 96 4.48 8.64 -4.82
C THR A 96 4.83 7.76 -3.65
N GLU A 97 4.47 6.49 -3.76
CA GLU A 97 4.73 5.47 -2.76
C GLU A 97 5.42 4.30 -3.44
N VAL A 98 6.35 3.69 -2.74
CA VAL A 98 6.91 2.40 -3.14
C VAL A 98 6.24 1.37 -2.27
N ASP A 99 5.61 0.38 -2.84
CA ASP A 99 4.92 -0.66 -2.08
C ASP A 99 5.37 -2.05 -2.54
N TYR A 100 5.12 -3.04 -1.69
CA TYR A 100 5.46 -4.42 -1.99
C TYR A 100 4.42 -5.04 -2.93
N ILE A 101 4.92 -5.85 -3.84
CA ILE A 101 4.09 -6.75 -4.61
C ILE A 101 4.02 -8.06 -3.83
N ASP A 102 2.92 -8.27 -3.09
CA ASP A 102 2.74 -9.40 -2.17
C ASP A 102 3.14 -10.75 -2.79
N GLY A 103 2.68 -11.04 -4.00
CA GLY A 103 3.02 -12.29 -4.69
C GLY A 103 4.52 -12.48 -4.88
N ARG A 104 5.23 -11.43 -5.28
CA ARG A 104 6.68 -11.47 -5.49
C ARG A 104 7.45 -11.60 -4.19
N PHE A 105 7.00 -10.90 -3.15
CA PHE A 105 7.62 -11.04 -1.84
C PHE A 105 7.51 -12.47 -1.30
N PHE A 106 6.32 -13.06 -1.36
CA PHE A 106 6.12 -14.43 -0.93
C PHE A 106 6.91 -15.44 -1.80
N ALA A 107 7.01 -15.21 -3.10
CA ALA A 107 7.86 -16.03 -3.97
C ALA A 107 9.34 -15.90 -3.61
N ALA A 108 9.80 -14.68 -3.26
CA ALA A 108 11.19 -14.43 -2.88
C ALA A 108 11.58 -15.08 -1.54
N VAL A 109 10.61 -15.29 -0.64
CA VAL A 109 10.82 -15.98 0.63
C VAL A 109 10.66 -17.49 0.48
N ASP A 110 9.87 -17.98 -0.48
CA ASP A 110 9.69 -19.41 -0.73
C ASP A 110 10.85 -19.96 -1.54
N VAL A 111 11.93 -20.25 -0.84
CA VAL A 111 13.21 -20.69 -1.40
C VAL A 111 13.45 -22.19 -1.19
N GLY A 112 14.30 -22.75 -2.01
CA GLY A 112 14.78 -24.11 -1.93
C GLY A 112 16.19 -24.21 -2.52
N ILE A 113 16.76 -25.42 -2.50
CA ILE A 113 18.00 -25.68 -3.23
C ILE A 113 17.62 -26.02 -4.67
N ASN A 114 18.06 -25.17 -5.61
CA ASN A 114 17.84 -25.42 -7.02
C ASN A 114 18.64 -26.67 -7.44
N PRO A 115 17.98 -27.71 -7.98
CA PRO A 115 18.64 -28.98 -8.29
C PRO A 115 19.67 -28.88 -9.43
N GLU A 116 19.57 -27.87 -10.28
CA GLU A 116 20.50 -27.68 -11.41
C GLU A 116 21.78 -26.96 -10.97
N THR A 117 21.66 -25.99 -10.06
CA THR A 117 22.78 -25.13 -9.65
C THR A 117 23.37 -25.51 -8.29
N GLY A 118 22.60 -26.20 -7.45
CA GLY A 118 22.96 -26.50 -6.05
C GLY A 118 22.93 -25.27 -5.12
N LEU A 119 22.44 -24.13 -5.60
CA LEU A 119 22.37 -22.90 -4.83
C LEU A 119 20.95 -22.66 -4.27
N ILE A 120 20.86 -21.82 -3.25
CA ILE A 120 19.56 -21.32 -2.76
C ILE A 120 18.96 -20.43 -3.83
N ASP A 121 17.73 -20.76 -4.22
CA ASP A 121 16.99 -20.04 -5.26
C ASP A 121 15.50 -20.01 -4.89
N CYS A 122 14.75 -19.07 -5.47
CA CYS A 122 13.29 -19.06 -5.35
C CYS A 122 12.73 -20.32 -6.02
N LYS A 123 11.83 -21.03 -5.38
CA LYS A 123 11.16 -22.19 -5.99
C LYS A 123 10.43 -21.81 -7.28
N PHE A 124 9.93 -20.57 -7.36
CA PHE A 124 9.31 -20.01 -8.56
C PHE A 124 10.22 -20.08 -9.80
N ASN A 125 11.54 -20.00 -9.64
CA ASN A 125 12.47 -19.99 -10.76
C ASN A 125 12.68 -21.37 -11.40
N TYR A 126 12.46 -22.47 -10.67
CA TYR A 126 12.82 -23.81 -11.12
C TYR A 126 11.74 -24.89 -10.92
N VAL A 127 10.69 -24.59 -10.15
CA VAL A 127 9.59 -25.54 -9.95
C VAL A 127 8.54 -25.32 -11.03
N GLU A 128 8.32 -26.36 -11.84
CA GLU A 128 7.27 -26.36 -12.85
C GLU A 128 5.88 -26.31 -12.18
N ASN A 129 4.97 -25.49 -12.70
CA ASN A 129 3.65 -25.24 -12.14
C ASN A 129 3.69 -24.79 -10.67
N TYR A 130 4.64 -23.92 -10.36
CA TYR A 130 4.84 -23.39 -9.02
C TYR A 130 3.54 -22.86 -8.40
N THR A 131 3.24 -23.32 -7.20
CA THR A 131 2.16 -22.80 -6.37
C THR A 131 2.76 -22.28 -5.07
N ASN A 132 2.57 -21.01 -4.79
CA ASN A 132 3.07 -20.43 -3.55
C ASN A 132 2.30 -20.99 -2.36
N THR A 133 2.98 -21.73 -1.50
CA THR A 133 2.39 -22.37 -0.32
C THR A 133 2.00 -21.36 0.77
N PHE A 134 2.59 -20.17 0.77
CA PHE A 134 2.27 -19.12 1.74
C PHE A 134 0.98 -18.36 1.38
N ILE A 135 0.70 -18.20 0.10
CA ILE A 135 -0.48 -17.47 -0.38
C ILE A 135 -1.69 -18.40 -0.51
N GLY A 136 -1.48 -19.67 -0.82
CA GLY A 136 -2.55 -20.64 -1.00
C GLY A 136 -3.56 -20.70 0.13
N PRO A 137 -3.16 -20.74 1.41
CA PRO A 137 -4.08 -20.73 2.53
C PRO A 137 -4.79 -19.39 2.74
N ILE A 138 -4.18 -18.28 2.33
CA ILE A 138 -4.69 -16.92 2.59
C ILE A 138 -5.69 -16.48 1.54
N LEU A 139 -5.42 -16.77 0.27
CA LEU A 139 -6.23 -16.31 -0.87
C LEU A 139 -7.09 -17.42 -1.48
N GLY A 140 -7.05 -18.64 -0.91
CA GLY A 140 -7.80 -19.79 -1.39
C GLY A 140 -7.37 -20.12 -2.82
N ASN A 141 -6.44 -21.02 -3.04
CA ASN A 141 -6.03 -21.62 -4.32
C ASN A 141 -6.27 -20.75 -5.59
N VAL A 142 -6.13 -19.44 -5.44
CA VAL A 142 -6.02 -18.58 -6.61
C VAL A 142 -4.68 -18.97 -7.19
N ALA A 143 -4.72 -19.81 -8.23
CA ALA A 143 -3.59 -20.02 -9.08
C ALA A 143 -3.11 -18.61 -9.46
N ILE A 144 -2.02 -18.16 -8.86
CA ILE A 144 -1.40 -16.90 -9.25
C ILE A 144 -0.66 -17.22 -10.55
N ASP A 145 -1.44 -17.55 -11.53
CA ASP A 145 -1.04 -17.76 -12.91
C ASP A 145 -0.84 -16.41 -13.61
N ASN A 146 -0.42 -15.42 -12.81
CA ASN A 146 -0.38 -14.06 -13.25
C ASN A 146 1.08 -13.59 -13.27
N ALA A 147 1.68 -13.66 -14.45
CA ALA A 147 3.00 -13.09 -14.71
C ALA A 147 3.13 -11.64 -14.20
N LEU A 148 2.02 -10.91 -14.11
CA LEU A 148 1.98 -9.56 -13.54
C LEU A 148 2.30 -9.57 -12.03
N LEU A 149 1.88 -10.62 -11.31
CA LEU A 149 2.08 -10.71 -9.86
C LEU A 149 3.41 -11.36 -9.48
N LEU A 150 3.91 -12.29 -10.27
CA LEU A 150 5.13 -13.03 -9.97
C LEU A 150 6.32 -12.62 -10.84
N GLY A 151 6.09 -12.01 -12.00
CA GLY A 151 7.12 -11.81 -13.02
C GLY A 151 7.31 -13.06 -13.86
N SER A 152 8.50 -13.21 -14.45
CA SER A 152 8.88 -14.39 -15.21
C SER A 152 9.72 -15.34 -14.35
N PRO A 153 9.65 -16.67 -14.58
CA PRO A 153 10.63 -17.59 -14.00
C PRO A 153 12.06 -17.15 -14.33
N GLY A 154 12.90 -17.07 -13.28
CA GLY A 154 14.24 -16.51 -13.38
C GLY A 154 14.38 -15.07 -12.93
N ASP A 155 13.27 -14.32 -12.80
CA ASP A 155 13.32 -12.93 -12.30
C ASP A 155 13.39 -12.88 -10.75
N CYS A 156 12.93 -13.93 -10.07
CA CYS A 156 12.85 -13.95 -8.62
C CYS A 156 14.25 -13.95 -7.99
N VAL A 157 14.43 -13.04 -7.02
CA VAL A 157 15.67 -12.92 -6.24
C VAL A 157 15.39 -13.36 -4.81
N PRO A 158 16.07 -14.41 -4.32
CA PRO A 158 15.84 -14.94 -2.97
C PRO A 158 16.02 -13.92 -1.87
N VAL A 159 15.12 -13.92 -0.89
CA VAL A 159 15.15 -13.06 0.27
C VAL A 159 15.31 -13.90 1.53
N GLN A 160 16.30 -13.55 2.36
CA GLN A 160 16.52 -14.19 3.65
C GLN A 160 15.68 -13.47 4.73
N PRO A 161 14.71 -14.15 5.39
CA PRO A 161 13.85 -13.51 6.37
C PRO A 161 14.45 -13.49 7.80
N PHE A 162 15.74 -13.70 7.96
CA PHE A 162 16.39 -13.77 9.26
C PHE A 162 17.49 -12.72 9.41
N GLY A 163 17.59 -12.19 10.63
CA GLY A 163 18.64 -11.26 11.02
C GLY A 163 18.40 -9.83 10.51
N GLU A 164 19.37 -8.99 10.85
CA GLU A 164 19.44 -7.62 10.35
C GLU A 164 20.32 -7.61 9.10
N TYR A 165 19.72 -7.53 7.93
CA TYR A 165 20.45 -7.30 6.70
C TYR A 165 19.73 -6.29 5.82
N GLU A 166 20.49 -5.56 5.05
CA GLU A 166 19.93 -4.66 4.07
C GLU A 166 19.68 -5.41 2.75
N PRO A 167 18.51 -5.23 2.13
CA PRO A 167 18.21 -5.86 0.87
C PRO A 167 19.13 -5.31 -0.22
N THR A 168 19.49 -6.16 -1.15
CA THR A 168 20.15 -5.72 -2.38
C THR A 168 19.17 -4.97 -3.27
N GLN A 169 19.68 -4.11 -4.15
CA GLN A 169 18.81 -3.42 -5.11
C GLN A 169 18.01 -4.39 -5.97
N ALA A 170 18.60 -5.51 -6.39
CA ALA A 170 17.91 -6.54 -7.16
C ALA A 170 16.73 -7.17 -6.41
N GLN A 171 16.85 -7.38 -5.10
CA GLN A 171 15.75 -7.85 -4.25
C GLN A 171 14.63 -6.80 -4.18
N LEU A 172 14.98 -5.54 -3.95
CA LEU A 172 14.00 -4.44 -3.92
C LEU A 172 13.29 -4.30 -5.27
N ASP A 173 14.03 -4.29 -6.37
CA ASP A 173 13.47 -4.17 -7.72
C ASP A 173 12.50 -5.30 -8.05
N TYR A 174 12.74 -6.50 -7.50
CA TYR A 174 11.85 -7.63 -7.69
C TYR A 174 10.59 -7.51 -6.81
N VAL A 175 10.73 -7.18 -5.53
CA VAL A 175 9.61 -7.26 -4.58
C VAL A 175 8.79 -5.99 -4.45
N THR A 176 9.23 -4.86 -5.02
CA THR A 176 8.54 -3.58 -4.89
C THR A 176 8.09 -3.00 -6.22
N ALA A 177 7.12 -2.11 -6.17
CA ALA A 177 6.67 -1.28 -7.28
C ALA A 177 6.41 0.16 -6.83
N ASN A 178 6.60 1.09 -7.77
CA ASN A 178 6.19 2.47 -7.56
C ASN A 178 4.69 2.62 -7.82
N ILE A 179 3.98 3.15 -6.84
CA ILE A 179 2.57 3.49 -6.92
C ILE A 179 2.45 5.01 -6.98
N PHE A 180 1.72 5.48 -7.98
CA PHE A 180 1.43 6.90 -8.15
C PHE A 180 -0.06 7.14 -7.93
N SER A 181 -0.38 8.07 -7.04
CA SER A 181 -1.74 8.55 -6.86
C SER A 181 -1.79 10.04 -7.16
N ASN A 182 -2.60 10.42 -8.14
CA ASN A 182 -2.82 11.82 -8.47
C ASN A 182 -4.26 12.19 -8.11
N ASN A 183 -4.41 12.99 -7.07
CA ASN A 183 -5.69 13.50 -6.63
C ASN A 183 -5.84 14.96 -7.04
N LYS A 184 -6.94 15.26 -7.75
CA LYS A 184 -7.26 16.58 -8.26
C LYS A 184 -8.64 17.00 -7.79
N ILE A 185 -8.70 18.09 -7.01
CA ILE A 185 -9.95 18.64 -6.51
C ILE A 185 -10.11 20.04 -7.10
N ASN A 186 -11.20 20.25 -7.80
CA ASN A 186 -11.61 21.56 -8.26
C ASN A 186 -12.88 21.96 -7.53
N GLN A 187 -12.88 23.16 -6.96
CA GLN A 187 -14.02 23.71 -6.24
C GLN A 187 -14.41 25.04 -6.90
N ILE A 188 -15.68 25.17 -7.24
CA ILE A 188 -16.26 26.41 -7.75
C ILE A 188 -17.39 26.82 -6.81
N VAL A 189 -17.29 28.00 -6.25
CA VAL A 189 -18.36 28.60 -5.45
C VAL A 189 -18.83 29.88 -6.15
N ARG A 190 -20.13 29.98 -6.32
CA ARG A 190 -20.80 31.19 -6.79
C ARG A 190 -21.78 31.60 -5.73
N PHE A 191 -21.77 32.86 -5.37
CA PHE A 191 -22.69 33.36 -4.37
C PHE A 191 -23.23 34.73 -4.81
N ALA A 192 -24.45 34.98 -4.41
CA ALA A 192 -25.06 36.29 -4.48
C ALA A 192 -25.92 36.48 -3.23
N ASN A 193 -25.85 37.66 -2.66
CA ASN A 193 -26.64 38.04 -1.49
C ASN A 193 -27.18 39.47 -1.73
N ILE A 194 -28.43 39.68 -1.39
CA ILE A 194 -29.07 41.00 -1.36
C ILE A 194 -29.66 41.17 0.05
N GLN A 195 -29.37 42.33 0.64
CA GLN A 195 -29.81 42.69 1.96
C GLN A 195 -30.49 44.01 1.92
N GLY A 196 -31.67 44.11 2.57
CA GLY A 196 -32.46 45.37 2.64
C GLY A 196 -33.81 45.13 3.26
N LYS A 197 -34.55 46.22 3.45
CA LYS A 197 -35.90 46.18 4.00
C LYS A 197 -36.89 45.79 2.89
N LEU A 198 -37.56 44.66 3.00
CA LEU A 198 -38.53 44.19 1.99
C LEU A 198 -39.94 44.79 2.21
N PHE A 199 -40.39 44.81 3.44
CA PHE A 199 -41.73 45.33 3.81
C PHE A 199 -41.80 45.63 5.30
N ASP A 200 -42.76 46.49 5.69
CA ASP A 200 -43.10 46.74 7.10
C ASP A 200 -44.17 45.73 7.57
N ILE A 201 -43.92 45.07 8.66
CA ILE A 201 -44.90 44.22 9.29
C ILE A 201 -45.65 45.01 10.36
N PRO A 202 -47.02 44.98 10.41
CA PRO A 202 -47.78 45.77 11.38
C PRO A 202 -47.53 45.43 12.83
N ALA A 203 -46.76 44.39 13.13
CA ALA A 203 -46.52 43.92 14.50
C ALA A 203 -45.19 44.41 15.12
N GLY A 204 -44.49 45.37 14.54
CA GLY A 204 -43.24 45.92 15.03
C GLY A 204 -42.04 45.62 14.16
N GLU A 205 -41.00 46.44 14.30
CA GLU A 205 -39.73 46.29 13.60
C GLU A 205 -38.99 45.04 14.05
#